data_692c442604a72702481403f0772eaddc
#
_entry.id   692c442604a72702481403f0772eaddc
#
_cell.length_a   1.000
_cell.length_b   1.000
_cell.length_c   1.000
_cell.angle_alpha   90.00
_cell.angle_beta   90.00
_cell.angle_gamma   90.00
#
_symmetry.space_group_name_H-M   'P 1'
#
loop_
_entity.id
_entity.type
_entity.pdbx_description
1 polymer ?
#
loop_
_entity_poly.entity_id
_entity_poly.type
_entity_poly.pdbx_seq_one_letter_code
_entity_poly.pdbx_strand_id
1 'polypeptide(L)'
;MLPQFPTLDNYLQIARDLGSIITMVNTQYYNSGSMPGLDGNNYNEGTVDFITAQADAVLQYLSPGQVGIGLPASPSAAGGGYVSPSVVNAALDCLTQGVNCGTYHPVAKYPSLRGAMDWSTNWDASNGNSFSNSVDAHLAVLPK
;
A
#
# COMPACT_ATOMS: atom_id res chain seq x y z
N MET A 1 9.52 -6.29 -0.37
CA MET A 1 8.76 -7.51 -0.03
C MET A 1 7.48 -7.50 -0.87
N LEU A 2 7.18 -8.58 -1.55
CA LEU A 2 5.97 -8.73 -2.36
C LEU A 2 4.89 -9.39 -1.50
N PRO A 3 3.67 -8.84 -1.40
CA PRO A 3 2.59 -9.46 -0.63
C PRO A 3 1.89 -10.57 -1.43
N GLN A 4 2.66 -11.43 -2.09
CA GLN A 4 2.11 -12.38 -3.06
C GLN A 4 1.25 -13.49 -2.45
N PHE A 5 1.44 -13.82 -1.21
CA PHE A 5 0.66 -14.86 -0.52
C PHE A 5 0.67 -14.58 0.99
N PRO A 6 -0.18 -13.68 1.49
CA PRO A 6 -0.16 -13.28 2.90
C PRO A 6 -0.26 -14.46 3.88
N THR A 7 -0.99 -15.50 3.49
CA THR A 7 -1.19 -16.72 4.30
C THR A 7 -0.04 -17.72 4.20
N LEU A 8 0.84 -17.58 3.21
CA LEU A 8 1.95 -18.49 2.94
C LEU A 8 3.30 -17.77 2.91
N ASP A 9 3.31 -16.48 3.18
CA ASP A 9 4.48 -15.65 3.00
C ASP A 9 5.42 -15.73 4.20
N ASN A 10 6.49 -16.50 4.04
CA ASN A 10 7.55 -16.59 5.02
C ASN A 10 8.21 -15.25 5.33
N TYR A 11 8.17 -14.28 4.40
CA TYR A 11 8.71 -12.93 4.64
C TYR A 11 7.89 -12.14 5.66
N LEU A 12 6.56 -12.27 5.65
CA LEU A 12 5.72 -11.65 6.67
C LEU A 12 5.95 -12.28 8.05
N GLN A 13 6.12 -13.60 8.09
CA GLN A 13 6.49 -14.29 9.32
C GLN A 13 7.85 -13.83 9.85
N ILE A 14 8.87 -13.75 8.98
CA ILE A 14 10.20 -13.24 9.34
C ILE A 14 10.10 -11.79 9.82
N ALA A 15 9.32 -10.95 9.12
CA ALA A 15 9.12 -9.56 9.52
C ALA A 15 8.49 -9.45 10.91
N ARG A 16 7.51 -10.29 11.22
CA ARG A 16 6.90 -10.38 12.55
C ARG A 16 7.90 -10.84 13.61
N ASP A 17 8.68 -11.86 13.30
CA ASP A 17 9.64 -12.43 14.24
C ASP A 17 10.80 -11.47 14.54
N LEU A 18 11.19 -10.63 13.57
CA LEU A 18 12.13 -9.54 13.77
C LEU A 18 11.54 -8.34 14.55
N GLY A 19 10.23 -8.21 14.56
CA GLY A 19 9.47 -7.28 15.41
C GLY A 19 10.00 -5.85 15.39
N SER A 20 10.46 -5.36 16.54
CA SER A 20 10.94 -3.98 16.72
C SER A 20 12.28 -3.67 16.05
N ILE A 21 13.02 -4.66 15.56
CA ILE A 21 14.25 -4.42 14.80
C ILE A 21 13.93 -3.81 13.45
N ILE A 22 12.76 -4.13 12.87
CA ILE A 22 12.30 -3.56 11.61
C ILE A 22 11.68 -2.19 11.87
N THR A 23 12.27 -1.16 11.30
CA THR A 23 11.73 0.20 11.37
C THR A 23 10.57 0.38 10.39
N MET A 24 10.70 -0.18 9.17
CA MET A 24 9.71 0.00 8.10
C MET A 24 9.78 -1.13 7.09
N VAL A 25 8.61 -1.51 6.58
CA VAL A 25 8.43 -2.39 5.43
C VAL A 25 7.62 -1.64 4.38
N ASN A 26 8.23 -1.35 3.24
CA ASN A 26 7.54 -0.86 2.05
C ASN A 26 7.15 -2.05 1.20
N THR A 27 5.84 -2.25 1.04
CA THR A 27 5.31 -3.36 0.25
C THR A 27 5.08 -2.93 -1.19
N GLN A 28 5.39 -3.82 -2.13
CA GLN A 28 5.17 -3.59 -3.54
C GLN A 28 3.77 -4.03 -3.94
N TYR A 29 2.90 -3.08 -4.33
CA TYR A 29 1.53 -3.36 -4.78
C TYR A 29 1.37 -3.18 -6.29
N TYR A 30 2.35 -3.65 -7.05
CA TYR A 30 2.41 -3.60 -8.51
C TYR A 30 3.17 -4.81 -9.05
N ASN A 31 3.02 -5.12 -10.35
CA ASN A 31 3.55 -6.33 -10.98
C ASN A 31 3.13 -7.62 -10.28
N SER A 32 1.91 -7.66 -9.74
CA SER A 32 1.42 -8.75 -8.90
C SER A 32 0.15 -9.41 -9.44
N GLY A 33 -0.49 -8.82 -10.45
CA GLY A 33 -1.70 -9.34 -11.06
C GLY A 33 -2.92 -9.28 -10.13
N SER A 34 -3.58 -10.42 -9.92
CA SER A 34 -4.75 -10.55 -9.05
C SER A 34 -4.40 -11.38 -7.82
N MET A 35 -4.81 -10.90 -6.63
CA MET A 35 -4.51 -11.56 -5.35
C MET A 35 -5.71 -11.55 -4.41
N PRO A 36 -5.84 -12.56 -3.53
CA PRO A 36 -6.92 -12.62 -2.56
C PRO A 36 -6.76 -11.59 -1.45
N GLY A 37 -7.87 -11.00 -1.02
CA GLY A 37 -7.98 -10.28 0.25
C GLY A 37 -8.26 -11.22 1.44
N LEU A 38 -8.33 -10.66 2.64
CA LEU A 38 -8.68 -11.41 3.86
C LEU A 38 -10.11 -11.96 3.84
N ASP A 39 -10.97 -11.37 3.02
CA ASP A 39 -12.36 -11.81 2.80
C ASP A 39 -12.48 -12.99 1.81
N GLY A 40 -11.36 -13.43 1.22
CA GLY A 40 -11.29 -14.52 0.24
C GLY A 40 -11.64 -14.13 -1.19
N ASN A 41 -12.03 -12.88 -1.45
CA ASN A 41 -12.26 -12.37 -2.79
C ASN A 41 -10.93 -11.98 -3.45
N ASN A 42 -10.86 -12.11 -4.80
CA ASN A 42 -9.68 -11.67 -5.55
C ASN A 42 -9.83 -10.23 -6.02
N TYR A 43 -8.76 -9.46 -5.86
CA TYR A 43 -8.65 -8.07 -6.28
C TYR A 43 -7.54 -7.90 -7.30
N ASN A 44 -7.79 -7.09 -8.34
CA ASN A 44 -6.82 -6.84 -9.39
C ASN A 44 -5.93 -5.64 -9.03
N GLU A 45 -4.63 -5.75 -9.31
CA GLU A 45 -3.71 -4.63 -9.17
C GLU A 45 -4.18 -3.39 -9.96
N GLY A 46 -3.75 -2.21 -9.55
CA GLY A 46 -4.20 -0.96 -10.17
C GLY A 46 -5.56 -0.46 -9.66
N THR A 47 -6.02 -0.93 -8.51
CA THR A 47 -7.28 -0.50 -7.88
C THR A 47 -7.09 -0.14 -6.40
N VAL A 48 -7.99 0.69 -5.85
CA VAL A 48 -8.05 0.95 -4.40
C VAL A 48 -8.21 -0.35 -3.63
N ASP A 49 -9.10 -1.22 -4.10
CA ASP A 49 -9.40 -2.50 -3.45
C ASP A 49 -8.17 -3.39 -3.31
N PHE A 50 -7.35 -3.49 -4.36
CA PHE A 50 -6.12 -4.27 -4.31
C PHE A 50 -5.14 -3.72 -3.27
N ILE A 51 -4.91 -2.39 -3.31
CA ILE A 51 -3.98 -1.74 -2.39
C ILE A 51 -4.44 -1.95 -0.94
N THR A 52 -5.72 -1.71 -0.66
CA THR A 52 -6.27 -1.81 0.70
C THR A 52 -6.33 -3.25 1.19
N ALA A 53 -6.74 -4.20 0.34
CA ALA A 53 -6.80 -5.62 0.70
C ALA A 53 -5.41 -6.20 1.01
N GLN A 54 -4.40 -5.87 0.20
CA GLN A 54 -3.04 -6.36 0.42
C GLN A 54 -2.37 -5.68 1.61
N ALA A 55 -2.62 -4.38 1.83
CA ALA A 55 -2.13 -3.68 3.00
C ALA A 55 -2.75 -4.21 4.30
N ASP A 56 -4.06 -4.47 4.30
CA ASP A 56 -4.76 -5.05 5.44
C ASP A 56 -4.19 -6.42 5.83
N ALA A 57 -3.87 -7.25 4.84
CA ALA A 57 -3.22 -8.55 5.08
C ALA A 57 -1.83 -8.41 5.73
N VAL A 58 -1.01 -7.44 5.31
CA VAL A 58 0.31 -7.15 5.91
C VAL A 58 0.15 -6.63 7.35
N LEU A 59 -0.87 -5.82 7.59
CA LEU A 59 -1.17 -5.22 8.89
C LEU A 59 -1.64 -6.23 9.96
N GLN A 60 -1.92 -7.48 9.57
CA GLN A 60 -2.12 -8.57 10.53
C GLN A 60 -0.81 -9.07 11.15
N TYR A 61 0.34 -8.73 10.55
CA TYR A 61 1.67 -9.18 10.98
C TYR A 61 2.54 -8.06 11.55
N LEU A 62 2.33 -6.82 11.10
CA LEU A 62 3.16 -5.66 11.44
C LEU A 62 2.30 -4.53 12.01
N SER A 63 2.88 -3.74 12.89
CA SER A 63 2.21 -2.53 13.38
C SER A 63 2.06 -1.50 12.26
N PRO A 64 0.99 -0.68 12.27
CA PRO A 64 0.75 0.28 11.19
C PRO A 64 1.91 1.25 10.95
N GLY A 65 2.60 1.68 12.02
CA GLY A 65 3.78 2.55 11.92
C GLY A 65 5.00 1.93 11.23
N GLN A 66 4.96 0.62 10.95
CA GLN A 66 5.99 -0.11 10.21
C GLN A 66 5.62 -0.34 8.74
N VAL A 67 4.38 -0.08 8.31
CA VAL A 67 3.88 -0.43 6.98
C VAL A 67 3.73 0.80 6.11
N GLY A 68 4.47 0.82 4.98
CA GLY A 68 4.31 1.76 3.88
C GLY A 68 3.75 1.09 2.63
N ILE A 69 2.80 1.74 1.96
CA ILE A 69 2.26 1.25 0.69
C ILE A 69 3.16 1.70 -0.47
N GLY A 70 3.62 0.75 -1.28
CA GLY A 70 4.56 1.03 -2.39
C GLY A 70 3.91 0.89 -3.75
N LEU A 71 4.02 1.94 -4.59
CA LEU A 71 3.35 2.03 -5.89
C LEU A 71 4.27 2.65 -6.95
N PRO A 72 4.03 2.39 -8.27
CA PRO A 72 4.79 3.02 -9.34
C PRO A 72 4.49 4.52 -9.42
N ALA A 73 5.54 5.34 -9.60
CA ALA A 73 5.41 6.79 -9.71
C ALA A 73 4.93 7.27 -11.09
N SER A 74 5.02 6.42 -12.09
CA SER A 74 4.55 6.70 -13.46
C SER A 74 4.08 5.43 -14.16
N PRO A 75 3.30 5.55 -15.26
CA PRO A 75 2.88 4.39 -16.05
C PRO A 75 4.03 3.55 -16.59
N SER A 76 5.19 4.16 -16.82
CA SER A 76 6.38 3.49 -17.36
C SER A 76 7.28 2.88 -16.27
N ALA A 77 6.96 3.10 -15.00
CA ALA A 77 7.80 2.63 -13.88
C ALA A 77 7.65 1.14 -13.60
N ALA A 78 6.56 0.52 -14.05
CA ALA A 78 6.29 -0.90 -13.84
C ALA A 78 5.49 -1.48 -15.02
N GLY A 79 5.46 -2.81 -15.14
CA GLY A 79 4.67 -3.51 -16.15
C GLY A 79 3.17 -3.54 -15.88
N GLY A 80 2.75 -3.34 -14.62
CA GLY A 80 1.36 -3.30 -14.20
C GLY A 80 1.21 -2.66 -12.82
N GLY A 81 -0.01 -2.33 -12.43
CA GLY A 81 -0.33 -1.82 -11.08
C GLY A 81 -0.13 -0.31 -10.90
N TYR A 82 0.21 0.44 -11.96
CA TYR A 82 0.21 1.90 -11.85
C TYR A 82 -1.20 2.42 -11.54
N VAL A 83 -1.26 3.37 -10.64
CA VAL A 83 -2.47 4.14 -10.31
C VAL A 83 -2.13 5.63 -10.24
N SER A 84 -3.13 6.48 -10.51
CA SER A 84 -2.97 7.90 -10.27
C SER A 84 -2.78 8.20 -8.78
N PRO A 85 -2.10 9.29 -8.41
CA PRO A 85 -1.95 9.69 -7.00
C PRO A 85 -3.27 9.82 -6.24
N SER A 86 -4.37 10.16 -6.92
CA SER A 86 -5.70 10.22 -6.29
C SER A 86 -6.20 8.85 -5.82
N VAL A 87 -5.87 7.78 -6.52
CA VAL A 87 -6.18 6.40 -6.08
C VAL A 87 -5.32 6.00 -4.87
N VAL A 88 -4.05 6.43 -4.85
CA VAL A 88 -3.18 6.24 -3.68
C VAL A 88 -3.77 6.94 -2.46
N ASN A 89 -4.21 8.20 -2.62
CA ASN A 89 -4.82 8.98 -1.57
C ASN A 89 -6.13 8.35 -1.06
N ALA A 90 -6.96 7.84 -1.98
CA ALA A 90 -8.17 7.10 -1.60
C ALA A 90 -7.86 5.81 -0.81
N ALA A 91 -6.80 5.09 -1.18
CA ALA A 91 -6.36 3.91 -0.44
C ALA A 91 -5.84 4.28 0.97
N LEU A 92 -5.11 5.39 1.09
CA LEU A 92 -4.69 5.93 2.39
C LEU A 92 -5.88 6.32 3.27
N ASP A 93 -6.88 7.01 2.70
CA ASP A 93 -8.12 7.36 3.40
C ASP A 93 -8.87 6.12 3.87
N CYS A 94 -8.97 5.10 3.02
CA CYS A 94 -9.63 3.86 3.35
C CYS A 94 -8.93 3.15 4.51
N LEU A 95 -7.61 3.01 4.44
CA LEU A 95 -6.81 2.35 5.48
C LEU A 95 -6.82 3.11 6.80
N THR A 96 -6.72 4.44 6.77
CA THR A 96 -6.56 5.25 7.98
C THR A 96 -7.89 5.67 8.60
N GLN A 97 -8.90 5.95 7.79
CA GLN A 97 -10.17 6.54 8.23
C GLN A 97 -11.40 5.66 7.92
N GLY A 98 -11.28 4.68 7.01
CA GLY A 98 -12.39 3.87 6.53
C GLY A 98 -13.34 4.61 5.59
N VAL A 99 -12.83 5.63 4.88
CA VAL A 99 -13.58 6.39 3.86
C VAL A 99 -12.89 6.26 2.50
N ASN A 100 -13.60 6.57 1.43
CA ASN A 100 -13.10 6.45 0.05
C ASN A 100 -12.62 5.03 -0.32
N CYS A 101 -13.10 4.01 0.37
CA CYS A 101 -12.91 2.61 0.03
C CYS A 101 -13.63 2.27 -1.28
N GLY A 102 -13.14 1.23 -1.97
CA GLY A 102 -13.89 0.57 -3.03
C GLY A 102 -14.91 -0.43 -2.46
N THR A 103 -14.87 -1.65 -2.96
CA THR A 103 -15.70 -2.76 -2.45
C THR A 103 -15.05 -3.49 -1.27
N TYR A 104 -13.73 -3.45 -1.17
CA TYR A 104 -12.99 -3.98 -0.03
C TYR A 104 -13.00 -2.99 1.14
N HIS A 105 -13.32 -3.49 2.32
CA HIS A 105 -13.26 -2.73 3.57
C HIS A 105 -12.28 -3.42 4.53
N PRO A 106 -11.21 -2.72 4.96
CA PRO A 106 -10.25 -3.27 5.92
C PRO A 106 -10.94 -3.69 7.23
N VAL A 107 -10.39 -4.72 7.88
CA VAL A 107 -10.93 -5.24 9.15
C VAL A 107 -10.82 -4.23 10.29
N ALA A 108 -9.93 -3.25 10.17
CA ALA A 108 -9.75 -2.17 11.13
C ALA A 108 -9.31 -0.87 10.45
N LYS A 109 -9.32 0.24 11.18
CA LYS A 109 -8.70 1.50 10.76
C LYS A 109 -7.29 1.57 11.32
N TYR A 110 -6.36 2.11 10.52
CA TYR A 110 -4.94 2.17 10.82
C TYR A 110 -4.40 3.61 10.79
N PRO A 111 -4.84 4.50 11.71
CA PRO A 111 -4.50 5.93 11.66
C PRO A 111 -3.01 6.21 11.77
N SER A 112 -2.23 5.30 12.35
CA SER A 112 -0.78 5.40 12.45
C SER A 112 -0.03 4.69 11.30
N LEU A 113 -0.68 4.41 10.16
CA LEU A 113 -0.02 3.88 8.96
C LEU A 113 1.19 4.75 8.60
N ARG A 114 2.32 4.10 8.29
CA ARG A 114 3.59 4.81 8.05
C ARG A 114 3.52 5.82 6.90
N GLY A 115 2.77 5.49 5.85
CA GLY A 115 2.61 6.34 4.68
C GLY A 115 2.76 5.56 3.37
N ALA A 116 3.33 6.21 2.35
CA ALA A 116 3.51 5.63 1.03
C ALA A 116 4.96 5.77 0.55
N MET A 117 5.34 4.93 -0.41
CA MET A 117 6.62 4.91 -1.10
C MET A 117 6.37 4.83 -2.60
N ASP A 118 7.16 5.54 -3.37
CA ASP A 118 7.13 5.44 -4.83
C ASP A 118 8.24 4.54 -5.40
N TRP A 119 7.95 3.92 -6.52
CA TRP A 119 8.93 3.31 -7.41
C TRP A 119 8.91 4.07 -8.73
N SER A 120 9.87 4.99 -8.98
CA SER A 120 10.93 5.44 -8.07
C SER A 120 11.18 6.93 -8.29
N THR A 121 12.07 7.53 -7.53
CA THR A 121 12.39 8.97 -7.58
C THR A 121 12.65 9.50 -9.00
N ASN A 122 13.39 8.75 -9.84
CA ASN A 122 13.64 9.15 -11.22
C ASN A 122 12.37 9.07 -12.09
N TRP A 123 11.50 8.09 -11.84
CA TRP A 123 10.21 7.98 -12.52
C TRP A 123 9.23 9.06 -12.07
N ASP A 124 9.23 9.41 -10.79
CA ASP A 124 8.41 10.51 -10.28
C ASP A 124 8.88 11.85 -10.87
N ALA A 125 10.20 12.10 -10.87
CA ALA A 125 10.77 13.30 -11.48
C ALA A 125 10.41 13.42 -12.96
N SER A 126 10.47 12.31 -13.72
CA SER A 126 10.09 12.30 -15.14
C SER A 126 8.58 12.50 -15.36
N ASN A 127 7.76 12.25 -14.34
CA ASN A 127 6.31 12.44 -14.33
C ASN A 127 5.89 13.74 -13.61
N GLY A 128 6.78 14.72 -13.53
CA GLY A 128 6.53 16.03 -12.92
C GLY A 128 6.36 16.02 -11.40
N ASN A 129 6.96 15.05 -10.72
CA ASN A 129 6.81 14.82 -9.27
C ASN A 129 5.33 14.69 -8.84
N SER A 130 4.54 14.08 -9.70
CA SER A 130 3.09 13.98 -9.52
C SER A 130 2.72 13.13 -8.30
N PHE A 131 3.46 12.02 -8.10
CA PHE A 131 3.25 11.13 -6.95
C PHE A 131 3.63 11.85 -5.65
N SER A 132 4.88 12.26 -5.52
CA SER A 132 5.40 12.87 -4.29
C SER A 132 4.61 14.10 -3.87
N ASN A 133 4.37 15.04 -4.81
CA ASN A 133 3.64 16.28 -4.49
C ASN A 133 2.20 16.01 -4.00
N SER A 134 1.48 15.11 -4.67
CA SER A 134 0.08 14.83 -4.34
C SER A 134 -0.05 14.03 -3.04
N VAL A 135 0.79 13.00 -2.87
CA VAL A 135 0.70 12.10 -1.72
C VAL A 135 1.24 12.79 -0.45
N ASP A 136 2.31 13.57 -0.55
CA ASP A 136 2.84 14.34 0.58
C ASP A 136 1.80 15.35 1.10
N ALA A 137 1.20 16.13 0.19
CA ALA A 137 0.14 17.08 0.55
C ALA A 137 -1.06 16.39 1.22
N HIS A 138 -1.41 15.18 0.77
CA HIS A 138 -2.50 14.41 1.35
C HIS A 138 -2.15 13.87 2.74
N LEU A 139 -0.97 13.28 2.89
CA LEU A 139 -0.47 12.77 4.18
C LEU A 139 -0.37 13.86 5.26
N ALA A 140 -0.08 15.11 4.85
CA ALA A 140 0.01 16.24 5.78
C ALA A 140 -1.33 16.60 6.44
N VAL A 141 -2.45 16.26 5.83
CA VAL A 141 -3.82 16.58 6.32
C VAL A 141 -4.55 15.37 6.90
N LEU A 142 -3.99 14.16 6.81
CA LEU A 142 -4.59 12.98 7.42
C LEU A 142 -4.60 13.10 8.95
N PRO A 143 -5.66 12.66 9.62
CA PRO A 143 -5.70 12.53 11.08
C PRO A 143 -4.55 11.63 11.58
N LYS A 144 -3.92 12.03 12.66
CA LYS A 144 -2.82 11.30 13.32
C LYS A 144 -3.31 10.68 14.61
#